data_576661b40342c9784ee660449af957cd
#
_entry.id   576661b40342c9784ee660449af957cd
#
_cell.length_a   1.000
_cell.length_b   1.000
_cell.length_c   1.000
_cell.angle_alpha   90.00
_cell.angle_beta   90.00
_cell.angle_gamma   90.00
#
_symmetry.space_group_name_H-M   'P 1'
#
loop_
_entity.id
_entity.type
_entity.pdbx_description
1 polymer ?
#
loop_
_entity_poly.entity_id
_entity_poly.type
_entity_poly.pdbx_seq_one_letter_code
_entity_poly.pdbx_strand_id
1 'polypeptide(L)'
;MFINSKYVLVAYDIEDNGRRSKIAELLQYYGLARIQYSVFAGEMPVRKLKEMANTLFDMELENDDNITIVPICENCKEDVKSIKPLPEQ
;
A
#
# COMPACT_ATOMS: atom_id res chain seq x y z
N MET A 1 -16.74 9.36 13.59
CA MET A 1 -16.83 9.00 12.65
C MET A 1 -16.03 9.33 11.67
N PHE A 2 -15.55 8.96 11.17
CA PHE A 2 -14.99 9.30 10.28
C PHE A 2 -15.18 8.97 9.15
N ILE A 3 -15.12 9.24 8.52
CA ILE A 3 -15.77 9.16 7.57
C ILE A 3 -15.15 9.19 6.30
N ASN A 4 -14.20 9.88 5.94
CA ASN A 4 -13.50 9.91 4.67
C ASN A 4 -12.36 8.92 4.69
N SER A 5 -12.69 7.66 4.81
CA SER A 5 -11.72 6.58 4.75
C SER A 5 -11.86 5.83 3.44
N LYS A 6 -10.75 5.26 2.99
CA LYS A 6 -10.74 4.43 1.81
C LYS A 6 -9.96 3.17 2.08
N TYR A 7 -10.36 2.09 1.44
CA TYR A 7 -9.56 0.88 1.42
C TYR A 7 -8.56 1.04 0.29
N VAL A 8 -7.29 0.86 0.60
CA VAL A 8 -6.22 1.18 -0.33
C VAL A 8 -5.33 -0.02 -0.51
N LEU A 9 -4.98 -0.29 -1.74
CA LEU A 9 -4.02 -1.34 -2.07
C LEU A 9 -2.82 -0.69 -2.70
N VAL A 10 -1.62 -1.05 -2.26
CA VAL A 10 -0.39 -0.51 -2.81
C VAL A 10 0.46 -1.67 -3.29
N ALA A 11 0.79 -1.64 -4.57
CA ALA A 11 1.65 -2.65 -5.18
C ALA A 11 2.92 -1.95 -5.66
N TYR A 12 4.06 -2.60 -5.47
CA TYR A 12 5.32 -2.01 -5.91
C TYR A 12 6.24 -3.07 -6.49
N ASP A 13 7.10 -2.60 -7.38
CA ASP A 13 8.11 -3.44 -8.01
C ASP A 13 9.42 -2.70 -7.87
N ILE A 14 10.19 -3.04 -6.86
CA ILE A 14 11.42 -2.35 -6.49
C ILE A 14 12.53 -3.38 -6.41
N GLU A 15 13.59 -3.16 -7.17
CA GLU A 15 14.66 -4.15 -7.24
C GLU A 15 15.58 -4.10 -6.02
N ASP A 16 15.90 -2.91 -5.55
CA ASP A 16 16.85 -2.75 -4.47
C ASP A 16 16.25 -3.14 -3.13
N ASN A 17 16.96 -3.98 -2.38
CA ASN A 17 16.48 -4.46 -1.08
C ASN A 17 16.27 -3.33 -0.09
N GLY A 18 17.18 -2.37 -0.05
CA GLY A 18 17.09 -1.26 0.89
C GLY A 18 15.87 -0.39 0.64
N ARG A 19 15.65 -0.07 -0.64
CA ARG A 19 14.48 0.74 -0.98
C ARG A 19 13.20 -0.03 -0.73
N ARG A 20 13.19 -1.32 -1.05
CA ARG A 20 12.02 -2.16 -0.78
C ARG A 20 11.66 -2.12 0.70
N SER A 21 12.66 -2.28 1.54
CA SER A 21 12.43 -2.28 2.99
C SER A 21 11.88 -0.95 3.47
N LYS A 22 12.41 0.13 2.94
CA LYS A 22 11.94 1.46 3.32
C LYS A 22 10.47 1.66 2.95
N ILE A 23 10.10 1.19 1.75
CA ILE A 23 8.72 1.32 1.31
C ILE A 23 7.82 0.49 2.20
N ALA A 24 8.22 -0.74 2.51
CA ALA A 24 7.42 -1.59 3.37
C ALA A 24 7.22 -0.96 4.75
N GLU A 25 8.28 -0.39 5.31
CA GLU A 25 8.18 0.28 6.60
C GLU A 25 7.23 1.45 6.54
N LEU A 26 7.29 2.22 5.46
CA LEU A 26 6.41 3.38 5.31
C LEU A 26 4.95 2.95 5.21
N LEU A 27 4.68 1.91 4.44
CA LEU A 27 3.31 1.43 4.29
C LEU A 27 2.76 0.91 5.61
N GLN A 28 3.60 0.22 6.38
CA GLN A 28 3.20 -0.23 7.71
C GLN A 28 2.94 0.94 8.64
N TYR A 29 3.76 1.97 8.53
CA TYR A 29 3.56 3.16 9.34
C TYR A 29 2.19 3.76 9.10
N TYR A 30 1.69 3.69 7.88
CA TYR A 30 0.35 4.21 7.56
C TYR A 30 -0.75 3.20 7.83
N GLY A 31 -0.44 2.07 8.43
CA GLY A 31 -1.46 1.13 8.87
C GLY A 31 -1.81 0.05 7.87
N LEU A 32 -1.06 -0.05 6.78
CA LEU A 32 -1.33 -1.10 5.79
C LEU A 32 -0.66 -2.40 6.21
N ALA A 33 -1.25 -3.50 5.81
CA ALA A 33 -0.73 -4.82 6.10
C ALA A 33 -0.34 -5.52 4.81
N ARG A 34 0.73 -6.30 4.87
CA ARG A 34 1.21 -7.03 3.70
C ARG A 34 0.27 -8.19 3.37
N ILE A 35 -0.24 -8.21 2.14
CA ILE A 35 -1.10 -9.30 1.69
C ILE A 35 -0.43 -10.16 0.63
N GLN A 36 0.58 -9.63 -0.04
CA GLN A 36 1.45 -10.36 -0.94
C GLN A 36 2.84 -9.80 -0.75
N TYR A 37 3.83 -10.46 -1.33
CA TYR A 37 5.21 -10.07 -1.11
C TYR A 37 5.43 -8.58 -1.37
N SER A 38 4.85 -8.05 -2.44
CA SER A 38 5.01 -6.65 -2.81
C SER A 38 3.68 -5.92 -2.86
N VAL A 39 2.71 -6.34 -2.05
CA VAL A 39 1.38 -5.72 -2.04
C VAL A 39 0.93 -5.56 -0.61
N PHE A 40 0.56 -4.33 -0.28
CA PHE A 40 0.00 -3.98 1.02
C PHE A 40 -1.42 -3.46 0.85
N ALA A 41 -2.24 -3.62 1.87
CA ALA A 41 -3.61 -3.13 1.81
C ALA A 41 -4.11 -2.78 3.20
N GLY A 42 -5.09 -1.88 3.24
CA GLY A 42 -5.71 -1.51 4.49
C GLY A 42 -6.56 -0.27 4.32
N GLU A 43 -7.24 0.08 5.38
CA GLU A 43 -8.06 1.28 5.39
C GLU A 43 -7.31 2.44 5.98
N MET A 44 -7.53 3.62 5.41
CA MET A 44 -6.90 4.82 5.94
C MET A 44 -7.75 6.03 5.59
N PRO A 45 -7.67 7.09 6.41
CA PRO A 45 -8.35 8.33 6.06
C PRO A 45 -7.78 8.93 4.79
N VAL A 46 -8.64 9.60 4.02
CA VAL A 46 -8.21 10.20 2.77
C VAL A 46 -7.04 11.16 2.99
N ARG A 47 -7.05 11.89 4.11
CA ARG A 47 -5.96 12.80 4.41
C ARG A 47 -4.63 12.07 4.50
N LYS A 48 -4.64 10.91 5.16
CA LYS A 48 -3.42 10.12 5.30
C LYS A 48 -3.02 9.49 3.98
N LEU A 49 -4.00 9.13 3.17
CA LEU A 49 -3.71 8.60 1.84
C LEU A 49 -2.95 9.63 1.00
N LYS A 50 -3.38 10.88 1.03
CA LYS A 50 -2.69 11.94 0.30
C LYS A 50 -1.28 12.14 0.81
N GLU A 51 -1.13 12.13 2.13
CA GLU A 51 0.18 12.28 2.75
C GLU A 51 1.12 11.15 2.33
N MET A 52 0.62 9.92 2.38
CA MET A 52 1.41 8.75 1.99
C MET A 52 1.80 8.83 0.53
N ALA A 53 0.83 9.17 -0.33
CA ALA A 53 1.09 9.26 -1.76
C ALA A 53 2.17 10.30 -2.06
N ASN A 54 2.12 11.44 -1.38
CA ASN A 54 3.14 12.47 -1.57
C ASN A 54 4.50 11.99 -1.12
N THR A 55 4.57 11.29 0.00
CA THR A 55 5.82 10.76 0.50
C THR A 55 6.42 9.75 -0.48
N LEU A 56 5.58 8.87 -1.01
CA LEU A 56 6.04 7.89 -1.98
C LEU A 56 6.48 8.56 -3.27
N PHE A 57 5.75 9.59 -3.70
CA PHE A 57 6.07 10.31 -4.92
C PHE A 57 7.44 10.98 -4.82
N ASP A 58 7.81 11.42 -3.61
CA ASP A 58 9.09 12.11 -3.40
C ASP A 58 10.26 11.17 -3.19
N MET A 59 10.03 9.88 -3.11
CA MET A 59 11.14 8.94 -2.94
C MET A 59 11.95 8.84 -4.20
N GLU A 60 13.26 8.63 -4.03
CA GLU A 60 14.15 8.45 -5.15
C GLU A 60 14.04 7.01 -5.65
N LEU A 61 13.52 6.85 -6.84
CA LEU A 61 13.35 5.54 -7.45
C LEU A 61 14.24 5.41 -8.67
N GLU A 62 14.64 4.19 -8.96
CA GLU A 62 15.40 3.89 -10.16
C GLU A 62 14.47 3.70 -11.34
N ASN A 63 15.04 3.60 -12.53
CA ASN A 63 14.24 3.60 -13.76
C ASN A 63 13.17 2.52 -13.82
N ASP A 64 13.49 1.34 -13.29
CA ASP A 64 12.57 0.22 -13.38
C ASP A 64 11.68 0.07 -12.14
N ASP A 65 11.87 0.96 -11.15
CA ASP A 65 11.06 0.92 -9.96
C ASP A 65 9.69 1.52 -10.23
N ASN A 66 8.67 0.93 -9.63
CA ASN A 66 7.36 1.55 -9.73
C ASN A 66 6.52 1.21 -8.52
N ILE A 67 5.55 2.07 -8.25
CA ILE A 67 4.61 1.93 -7.14
C ILE A 67 3.24 2.32 -7.68
N THR A 68 2.26 1.48 -7.41
CA THR A 68 0.88 1.75 -7.84
C THR A 68 -0.02 1.78 -6.62
N ILE A 69 -0.81 2.82 -6.49
CA ILE A 69 -1.75 2.98 -5.39
C ILE A 69 -3.15 2.85 -5.97
N VAL A 70 -3.93 1.92 -5.42
CA VAL A 70 -5.27 1.63 -5.92
C VAL A 70 -6.28 1.84 -4.81
N PRO A 71 -6.99 2.96 -4.81
CA PRO A 71 -8.10 3.12 -3.86
C PRO A 71 -9.27 2.26 -4.30
N ILE A 72 -9.92 1.63 -3.35
CA ILE A 72 -11.00 0.69 -3.63
C ILE A 72 -12.24 1.17 -2.90
N CYS A 73 -13.36 1.25 -3.61
CA CYS A 73 -14.58 1.75 -3.01
C CYS A 73 -15.14 0.75 -2.00
N GLU A 74 -16.02 1.25 -1.15
CA GLU A 74 -16.58 0.45 -0.06
C GLU A 74 -17.22 -0.82 -0.59
N ASN A 75 -17.98 -0.70 -1.67
CA ASN A 75 -18.67 -1.87 -2.22
C ASN A 75 -17.73 -2.91 -2.77
N CYS A 76 -16.60 -2.47 -3.32
CA CYS A 76 -15.67 -3.40 -3.95
C CYS A 76 -14.71 -4.02 -2.95
N LYS A 77 -14.59 -3.42 -1.79
CA LYS A 77 -13.66 -3.91 -0.78
C LYS A 77 -13.95 -5.36 -0.40
N GLU A 78 -15.23 -5.70 -0.28
CA GLU A 78 -15.61 -7.04 0.12
C GLU A 78 -15.39 -8.06 -0.98
N ASP A 79 -15.19 -7.59 -2.21
CA ASP A 79 -14.94 -8.47 -3.33
C ASP A 79 -13.48 -8.80 -3.52
N VAL A 80 -12.60 -8.18 -2.75
CA VAL A 80 -11.16 -8.45 -2.85
C VAL A 80 -10.90 -9.85 -2.31
N LYS A 81 -10.23 -10.67 -3.12
CA LYS A 81 -9.94 -12.05 -2.77
C LYS A 81 -8.45 -12.30 -2.82
N SER A 82 -7.97 -13.08 -1.88
CA SER A 82 -6.59 -13.56 -1.91
C SER A 82 -6.60 -15.07 -2.04
N ILE A 83 -5.99 -15.55 -3.10
CA ILE A 83 -5.86 -16.98 -3.32
C ILE A 83 -4.48 -17.37 -2.81
N LYS A 84 -4.43 -18.32 -1.88
CA LYS A 84 -3.18 -18.71 -1.21
C LYS A 84 -2.53 -17.50 -0.53
N PRO A 85 -3.23 -16.90 0.44
CA PRO A 85 -2.66 -15.72 1.10
C PRO A 85 -1.38 -16.06 1.86
N LEU A 86 -0.61 -15.04 2.18
CA LEU A 86 0.61 -15.23 2.96
C LEU A 86 0.27 -15.81 4.31
N PRO A 87 1.17 -16.67 4.85
CA PRO A 87 0.94 -17.21 6.18
C PRO A 87 0.90 -16.09 7.22
N GLU A 88 0.16 -16.31 8.27
CA GLU A 88 0.14 -15.36 9.37
C GLU A 88 1.46 -15.38 10.09
N GLN A 89 1.81 -14.25 10.65
CA GLN A 89 3.08 -14.10 11.32
C GLN A 89 2.95 -13.95 12.81
#